data_a326fbe8085d1c055aa2908a2fb1d731
#
_entry.id   a326fbe8085d1c055aa2908a2fb1d731
#
_cell.length_a   1.000
_cell.length_b   1.000
_cell.length_c   1.000
_cell.angle_alpha   90.00
_cell.angle_beta   90.00
_cell.angle_gamma   90.00
#
_symmetry.space_group_name_H-M   'P 1'
#
loop_
_entity.id
_entity.type
_entity.pdbx_description
1 polymer ?
#
loop_
_entity_poly.entity_id
_entity_poly.type
_entity_poly.pdbx_seq_one_letter_code
_entity_poly.pdbx_strand_id
1 'polypeptide(L)'
;MSLNVKTRKVDAVIVVDMSGRLTIGEPVLLLRETLRVQVNDGVRQFILNLGDVSYIDSSGLGELVSAYTTVRNKQGDVKLLNLTAKAKDLLQMTKLLTVFDVYDDEAKAVAALKASKPSA
;
A
#
# COMPACT_ATOMS: atom_id res chain seq x y z
N MET A 1 9.47 -17.97 -3.82
CA MET A 1 8.45 -17.77 -2.80
C MET A 1 7.54 -16.64 -3.20
N SER A 2 6.32 -16.79 -2.89
CA SER A 2 5.30 -15.85 -3.29
C SER A 2 4.99 -14.86 -2.19
N LEU A 3 4.05 -14.01 -2.48
CA LEU A 3 3.50 -13.04 -1.55
C LEU A 3 2.17 -13.56 -1.01
N ASN A 4 1.94 -13.39 0.27
CA ASN A 4 0.64 -13.60 0.87
C ASN A 4 -0.03 -12.26 1.09
N VAL A 5 -1.30 -12.16 0.73
CA VAL A 5 -2.07 -10.93 0.87
C VAL A 5 -3.37 -11.24 1.59
N LYS A 6 -3.65 -10.49 2.65
CA LYS A 6 -4.92 -10.55 3.35
C LYS A 6 -5.48 -9.14 3.47
N THR A 7 -6.77 -9.01 3.30
CA THR A 7 -7.43 -7.72 3.47
C THR A 7 -8.32 -7.76 4.69
N ARG A 8 -8.41 -6.63 5.38
CA ARG A 8 -9.33 -6.46 6.50
C ARG A 8 -9.85 -5.03 6.49
N LYS A 9 -11.06 -4.87 6.96
CA LYS A 9 -11.71 -3.57 6.95
C LYS A 9 -11.61 -2.94 8.32
N VAL A 10 -11.15 -1.69 8.36
CA VAL A 10 -11.09 -0.88 9.58
C VAL A 10 -11.79 0.43 9.25
N ASP A 11 -12.99 0.62 9.80
CA ASP A 11 -13.87 1.72 9.40
C ASP A 11 -14.11 1.67 7.88
N ALA A 12 -13.85 2.73 7.15
CA ALA A 12 -14.00 2.76 5.69
C ALA A 12 -12.69 2.43 4.98
N VAL A 13 -11.66 2.01 5.72
CA VAL A 13 -10.33 1.75 5.19
C VAL A 13 -10.15 0.26 5.00
N ILE A 14 -9.53 -0.14 3.89
CA ILE A 14 -9.06 -1.52 3.71
C ILE A 14 -7.58 -1.55 4.02
N VAL A 15 -7.20 -2.38 4.98
CA VAL A 15 -5.81 -2.65 5.31
C VAL A 15 -5.40 -3.91 4.54
N VAL A 16 -4.33 -3.79 3.78
CA VAL A 16 -3.78 -4.89 3.00
C VAL A 16 -2.53 -5.39 3.72
N ASP A 17 -2.67 -6.49 4.44
CA ASP A 17 -1.55 -7.11 5.15
C ASP A 17 -0.82 -8.02 4.19
N MET A 18 0.45 -7.72 3.95
CA MET A 18 1.28 -8.50 3.03
C MET A 18 2.44 -9.16 3.78
N SER A 19 2.80 -10.35 3.34
CA SER A 19 3.98 -11.04 3.86
C SER A 19 4.67 -11.79 2.73
N GLY A 20 5.99 -11.86 2.81
CA GLY A 20 6.81 -12.55 1.83
C GLY A 20 7.58 -11.58 0.95
N ARG A 21 7.55 -11.81 -0.34
CA ARG A 21 8.37 -11.06 -1.31
C ARG A 21 7.49 -10.37 -2.34
N LEU A 22 7.65 -9.08 -2.46
CA LEU A 22 6.91 -8.30 -3.45
C LEU A 22 7.84 -8.07 -4.66
N THR A 23 7.79 -9.01 -5.59
CA THR A 23 8.70 -9.07 -6.73
C THR A 23 7.94 -9.25 -8.03
N ILE A 24 8.67 -9.09 -9.14
CA ILE A 24 8.11 -9.23 -10.48
C ILE A 24 7.37 -10.57 -10.61
N GLY A 25 6.30 -10.57 -11.41
CA GLY A 25 5.52 -11.76 -11.72
C GLY A 25 4.29 -11.85 -10.83
N GLU A 26 4.04 -13.05 -10.33
CA GLU A 26 2.83 -13.34 -9.57
C GLU A 26 2.60 -12.42 -8.37
N PRO A 27 3.62 -12.09 -7.55
CA PRO A 27 3.39 -11.20 -6.41
C PRO A 27 2.86 -9.82 -6.81
N VAL A 28 3.44 -9.21 -7.83
CA VAL A 28 2.99 -7.91 -8.32
C VAL A 28 1.55 -8.01 -8.84
N LEU A 29 1.25 -9.07 -9.58
CA LEU A 29 -0.10 -9.27 -10.11
C LEU A 29 -1.13 -9.50 -9.00
N LEU A 30 -0.74 -10.21 -7.95
CA LEU A 30 -1.62 -10.47 -6.82
C LEU A 30 -1.99 -9.16 -6.10
N LEU A 31 -1.01 -8.31 -5.85
CA LEU A 31 -1.27 -7.02 -5.21
C LEU A 31 -2.17 -6.15 -6.11
N ARG A 32 -1.85 -6.09 -7.39
CA ARG A 32 -2.64 -5.31 -8.35
C ARG A 32 -4.09 -5.77 -8.37
N GLU A 33 -4.31 -7.07 -8.46
CA GLU A 33 -5.66 -7.62 -8.52
C GLU A 33 -6.43 -7.39 -7.22
N THR A 34 -5.76 -7.54 -6.09
CA THR A 34 -6.37 -7.29 -4.78
C THR A 34 -6.90 -5.86 -4.69
N LEU A 35 -6.09 -4.89 -5.11
CA LEU A 35 -6.50 -3.49 -5.07
C LEU A 35 -7.59 -3.20 -6.09
N ARG A 36 -7.48 -3.79 -7.29
CA ARG A 36 -8.47 -3.57 -8.35
C ARG A 36 -9.87 -4.01 -7.90
N VAL A 37 -9.95 -5.18 -7.28
CA VAL A 37 -11.22 -5.71 -6.79
C VAL A 37 -11.83 -4.76 -5.75
N GLN A 38 -11.01 -4.28 -4.82
CA GLN A 38 -11.50 -3.38 -3.77
C GLN A 38 -11.94 -2.03 -4.34
N VAL A 39 -11.17 -1.49 -5.28
CA VAL A 39 -11.53 -0.23 -5.93
C VAL A 39 -12.84 -0.38 -6.71
N ASN A 40 -13.02 -1.49 -7.40
CA ASN A 40 -14.27 -1.76 -8.12
C ASN A 40 -15.45 -1.89 -7.17
N ASP A 41 -15.22 -2.31 -5.94
CA ASP A 41 -16.25 -2.37 -4.91
C ASP A 41 -16.49 -1.03 -4.21
N GLY A 42 -15.83 0.02 -4.65
CA GLY A 42 -16.04 1.36 -4.12
C GLY A 42 -15.08 1.79 -3.02
N VAL A 43 -14.10 0.96 -2.68
CA VAL A 43 -13.11 1.33 -1.65
C VAL A 43 -12.18 2.40 -2.21
N ARG A 44 -11.91 3.43 -1.40
CA ARG A 44 -11.08 4.57 -1.81
C ARG A 44 -9.93 4.84 -0.85
N GLN A 45 -9.88 4.15 0.28
CA GLN A 45 -8.83 4.38 1.27
C GLN A 45 -8.17 3.07 1.62
N PHE A 46 -6.84 3.05 1.49
CA PHE A 46 -6.05 1.83 1.67
C PHE A 46 -4.85 2.09 2.56
N ILE A 47 -4.53 1.10 3.37
CA ILE A 47 -3.26 1.02 4.08
C ILE A 47 -2.56 -0.23 3.60
N LEU A 48 -1.34 -0.08 3.09
CA LEU A 48 -0.52 -1.22 2.69
C LEU A 48 0.46 -1.52 3.81
N ASN A 49 0.23 -2.63 4.50
CA ASN A 49 1.07 -3.05 5.62
C ASN A 49 2.22 -3.90 5.08
N LEU A 50 3.41 -3.36 5.17
CA LEU A 50 4.63 -3.96 4.61
C LEU A 50 5.55 -4.55 5.68
N GLY A 51 5.05 -4.63 6.93
CA GLY A 51 5.90 -5.07 8.05
C GLY A 51 6.48 -6.46 7.90
N ASP A 52 5.79 -7.35 7.21
CA ASP A 52 6.23 -8.72 6.99
C ASP A 52 6.74 -8.98 5.57
N VAL A 53 6.95 -7.92 4.79
CA VAL A 53 7.53 -8.04 3.45
C VAL A 53 9.05 -8.02 3.59
N SER A 54 9.68 -9.14 3.23
CA SER A 54 11.11 -9.31 3.43
C SER A 54 11.95 -8.75 2.29
N TYR A 55 11.34 -8.55 1.11
CA TYR A 55 12.08 -8.08 -0.05
C TYR A 55 11.15 -7.44 -1.07
N ILE A 56 11.61 -6.35 -1.68
CA ILE A 56 10.88 -5.64 -2.75
C ILE A 56 11.89 -5.37 -3.85
N ASP A 57 11.58 -5.81 -5.08
CA ASP A 57 12.40 -5.47 -6.23
C ASP A 57 11.85 -4.22 -6.93
N SER A 58 12.48 -3.81 -8.03
CA SER A 58 12.05 -2.62 -8.75
C SER A 58 10.63 -2.74 -9.29
N SER A 59 10.22 -3.95 -9.68
CA SER A 59 8.85 -4.17 -10.16
C SER A 59 7.84 -4.06 -9.03
N GLY A 60 8.18 -4.58 -7.85
CA GLY A 60 7.35 -4.42 -6.66
C GLY A 60 7.22 -2.96 -6.26
N LEU A 61 8.33 -2.25 -6.29
CA LEU A 61 8.33 -0.82 -5.99
C LEU A 61 7.45 -0.07 -6.99
N GLY A 62 7.57 -0.40 -8.28
CA GLY A 62 6.74 0.19 -9.33
C GLY A 62 5.27 -0.08 -9.10
N GLU A 63 4.93 -1.26 -8.58
CA GLU A 63 3.53 -1.59 -8.29
C GLU A 63 2.99 -0.75 -7.13
N LEU A 64 3.81 -0.47 -6.11
CA LEU A 64 3.38 0.42 -5.03
C LEU A 64 3.07 1.81 -5.56
N VAL A 65 3.89 2.33 -6.45
CA VAL A 65 3.67 3.64 -7.09
C VAL A 65 2.40 3.59 -7.95
N SER A 66 2.24 2.53 -8.72
CA SER A 66 1.06 2.36 -9.57
C SER A 66 -0.22 2.30 -8.75
N ALA A 67 -0.19 1.58 -7.63
CA ALA A 67 -1.32 1.49 -6.71
C ALA A 67 -1.70 2.87 -6.18
N TYR A 68 -0.71 3.63 -5.73
CA TYR A 68 -0.92 4.98 -5.24
C TYR A 68 -1.57 5.86 -6.31
N THR A 69 -1.01 5.84 -7.51
CA THR A 69 -1.50 6.66 -8.62
C THR A 69 -2.93 6.28 -9.00
N THR A 70 -3.21 4.99 -9.11
CA THR A 70 -4.53 4.50 -9.50
C THR A 70 -5.60 4.94 -8.49
N VAL A 71 -5.31 4.76 -7.20
CA VAL A 71 -6.26 5.11 -6.15
C VAL A 71 -6.44 6.63 -6.08
N ARG A 72 -5.35 7.39 -6.18
CA ARG A 72 -5.43 8.86 -6.19
C ARG A 72 -6.22 9.38 -7.37
N ASN A 73 -6.09 8.77 -8.53
CA ASN A 73 -6.87 9.17 -9.70
C ASN A 73 -8.37 8.95 -9.52
N LYS A 74 -8.74 8.09 -8.59
CA LYS A 74 -10.15 7.86 -8.25
C LYS A 74 -10.53 8.61 -6.98
N GLN A 75 -9.72 9.60 -6.60
CA GLN A 75 -9.96 10.48 -5.45
C GLN A 75 -9.88 9.74 -4.12
N GLY A 76 -9.08 8.68 -4.09
CA GLY A 76 -8.77 7.96 -2.87
C GLY A 76 -7.38 8.28 -2.36
N ASP A 77 -6.91 7.50 -1.41
CA ASP A 77 -5.57 7.67 -0.85
C ASP A 77 -5.01 6.33 -0.39
N VAL A 78 -3.68 6.25 -0.38
CA VAL A 78 -2.95 5.05 0.05
C VAL A 78 -1.86 5.49 1.01
N LYS A 79 -1.84 4.89 2.20
CA LYS A 79 -0.78 5.08 3.18
C LYS A 79 0.02 3.79 3.31
N LEU A 80 1.29 3.92 3.64
CA LEU A 80 2.14 2.76 3.91
C LEU A 80 2.31 2.60 5.41
N LEU A 81 2.37 1.35 5.85
CA LEU A 81 2.46 1.02 7.27
C LEU A 81 3.59 0.04 7.51
N ASN A 82 4.37 0.28 8.56
CA ASN A 82 5.38 -0.63 9.07
C ASN A 82 6.50 -0.95 8.06
N LEU A 83 7.05 0.06 7.42
CA LEU A 83 8.18 -0.19 6.52
C LEU A 83 9.35 -0.82 7.28
N THR A 84 9.89 -1.90 6.71
CA THR A 84 11.15 -2.43 7.21
C THR A 84 12.26 -1.45 6.88
N ALA A 85 13.42 -1.59 7.56
CA ALA A 85 14.57 -0.74 7.28
C ALA A 85 14.98 -0.81 5.81
N LYS A 86 14.95 -2.02 5.23
CA LYS A 86 15.29 -2.21 3.82
C LYS A 86 14.31 -1.50 2.89
N ALA A 87 13.02 -1.60 3.17
CA ALA A 87 12.00 -0.94 2.36
C ALA A 87 12.14 0.58 2.45
N LYS A 88 12.40 1.09 3.65
CA LYS A 88 12.60 2.52 3.86
C LYS A 88 13.82 3.02 3.08
N ASP A 89 14.93 2.28 3.15
CA ASP A 89 16.13 2.62 2.41
C ASP A 89 15.87 2.64 0.91
N LEU A 90 15.14 1.66 0.40
CA LEU A 90 14.82 1.59 -1.02
C LEU A 90 13.99 2.79 -1.46
N LEU A 91 12.98 3.16 -0.68
CA LEU A 91 12.16 4.33 -0.99
C LEU A 91 12.99 5.62 -0.92
N GLN A 92 13.91 5.70 0.03
CA GLN A 92 14.78 6.85 0.17
C GLN A 92 15.72 6.99 -1.02
N MET A 93 16.36 5.88 -1.42
CA MET A 93 17.29 5.87 -2.54
C MET A 93 16.63 6.24 -3.86
N THR A 94 15.38 5.86 -4.02
CA THR A 94 14.62 6.16 -5.23
C THR A 94 13.85 7.48 -5.14
N LYS A 95 13.97 8.18 -4.02
CA LYS A 95 13.28 9.44 -3.74
C LYS A 95 11.77 9.31 -3.70
N LEU A 96 11.28 8.10 -3.49
CA LEU A 96 9.84 7.84 -3.40
C LEU A 96 9.30 8.02 -1.99
N LEU A 97 10.18 8.18 -1.00
CA LEU A 97 9.74 8.40 0.38
C LEU A 97 8.93 9.69 0.52
N THR A 98 9.13 10.64 -0.39
CA THR A 98 8.36 11.89 -0.39
C THR A 98 6.99 11.73 -1.04
N VAL A 99 6.78 10.66 -1.81
CA VAL A 99 5.51 10.40 -2.49
C VAL A 99 4.51 9.79 -1.51
N PHE A 100 4.98 8.87 -0.66
CA PHE A 100 4.12 8.14 0.25
C PHE A 100 4.16 8.73 1.65
N ASP A 101 3.01 8.73 2.31
CA ASP A 101 2.95 8.96 3.75
C ASP A 101 3.12 7.61 4.44
N VAL A 102 4.10 7.54 5.35
CA VAL A 102 4.49 6.30 5.99
C VAL A 102 4.20 6.39 7.49
N TYR A 103 3.62 5.34 8.02
CA TYR A 103 3.24 5.26 9.43
C TYR A 103 3.82 3.99 10.05
N ASP A 104 4.09 4.05 11.34
CA ASP A 104 4.48 2.89 12.13
C ASP A 104 3.40 2.49 13.14
N ASP A 105 2.23 3.11 13.04
CA ASP A 105 1.09 2.89 13.93
C ASP A 105 -0.18 2.88 13.08
N GLU A 106 -0.88 1.78 13.09
CA GLU A 106 -2.07 1.62 12.26
C GLU A 106 -3.17 2.63 12.61
N ALA A 107 -3.38 2.88 13.89
CA ALA A 107 -4.42 3.82 14.31
C ALA A 107 -4.15 5.23 13.78
N LYS A 108 -2.88 5.62 13.77
CA LYS A 108 -2.49 6.92 13.21
C LYS A 108 -2.70 6.99 11.70
N ALA A 109 -2.41 5.89 11.00
CA ALA A 109 -2.64 5.82 9.56
C ALA A 109 -4.13 5.91 9.24
N VAL A 110 -4.96 5.20 9.97
CA VAL A 110 -6.41 5.25 9.80
C VAL A 110 -6.93 6.66 10.09
N ALA A 111 -6.46 7.27 11.17
CA ALA A 111 -6.88 8.64 11.53
C ALA A 111 -6.50 9.63 10.44
N ALA A 112 -5.31 9.49 9.86
CA ALA A 112 -4.86 10.37 8.78
C ALA A 112 -5.74 10.24 7.54
N LEU A 113 -6.16 9.02 7.21
CA LEU A 113 -7.07 8.80 6.08
C LEU A 113 -8.44 9.39 6.34
N LYS A 114 -8.94 9.29 7.56
CA LYS A 114 -10.23 9.88 7.92
C LYS A 114 -10.19 11.41 7.88
N ALA A 115 -9.07 11.99 8.29
CA ALA A 115 -8.90 13.44 8.30
C ALA A 115 -8.74 14.01 6.89
N SER A 116 -8.18 13.24 5.96
CA SER A 116 -7.89 13.69 4.60
C SER A 116 -8.97 13.29 3.60
N LYS A 117 -10.21 13.20 4.06
CA LYS A 117 -11.31 12.91 3.14
C LYS A 117 -11.33 13.89 2.00
N PRO A 118 -11.49 13.40 0.76
CA PRO A 118 -11.66 14.32 -0.35
C PRO A 118 -12.92 15.14 -0.12
N SER A 119 -12.82 16.43 -0.41
CA SER A 119 -14.01 17.25 -0.38
C SER A 119 -14.92 16.81 -1.51
N ALA A 120 -16.16 16.72 -1.19
CA ALA A 120 -17.15 16.28 -2.16
C ALA A 120 -17.21 17.21 -3.36
#